data_db352fea0f450e214d8becb9c3e4dffa
#
_entry.id   db352fea0f450e214d8becb9c3e4dffa
#
_cell.length_a   1.000
_cell.length_b   1.000
_cell.length_c   1.000
_cell.angle_alpha   90.00
_cell.angle_beta   90.00
_cell.angle_gamma   90.00
#
_symmetry.space_group_name_H-M   'P 1'
#
loop_
_entity.id
_entity.type
_entity.pdbx_description
1 polymer ?
#
loop_
_entity_poly.entity_id
_entity_poly.type
_entity_poly.pdbx_seq_one_letter_code
_entity_poly.pdbx_strand_id
1 'polypeptide(L)'
;LSSLLDLPAAALPAADLLHHTLRGGAQLLLLPQPHARVATAALFVGSGSAHERPAEAGISHVVEHMVFKGTARRDARRINLDAERLGAEVNAHTDKDHTAYHLRGLPQDLPAFIELLAELVLTPSFPADELERERQVLLQEHAEDADDPVSTGFKLFDRACFGTHPVAHPVIGPRQNVERFTRADLQAYVRRQYTAPHLVLALAGPLHGALAPEALLKLAEQALADAPAGTQRAVPPPAYGGDLATKRSDASSQVHLVLGGALPPLARHDAAATVAAAVLGEGMSSPLLLALRERAGLAYHAAASADVLGVCGQFVVEASTDAAQFERLLAEVLRLLRTHADAVPADELARAQRQLWVRELQALERPLRRLEDAAI
;
A
#
# COMPACT_ATOMS: atom_id res chain seq x y z
N LEU A 1 -19.38 30.64 -15.64
CA LEU A 1 -18.21 30.14 -14.88
C LEU A 1 -18.50 29.99 -13.36
N SER A 2 -19.47 30.73 -12.80
CA SER A 2 -19.83 30.65 -11.39
C SER A 2 -20.57 29.36 -10.99
N SER A 3 -21.13 28.60 -11.92
CA SER A 3 -21.85 27.33 -11.64
C SER A 3 -20.97 26.06 -11.60
N LEU A 4 -19.69 26.17 -11.91
CA LEU A 4 -18.74 25.04 -11.86
C LEU A 4 -18.11 24.83 -10.48
N LEU A 5 -18.29 25.77 -9.55
CA LEU A 5 -17.79 25.69 -8.18
C LEU A 5 -18.81 25.14 -7.18
N ASP A 6 -20.04 24.92 -7.60
CA ASP A 6 -21.02 24.17 -6.84
C ASP A 6 -20.77 22.64 -6.98
N LEU A 7 -19.58 22.21 -6.58
CA LEU A 7 -19.46 20.83 -6.07
C LEU A 7 -20.43 20.78 -4.88
N PRO A 8 -21.42 19.86 -4.89
CA PRO A 8 -22.27 19.76 -3.74
C PRO A 8 -21.37 19.56 -2.53
N ALA A 9 -21.57 20.41 -1.52
CA ALA A 9 -21.01 20.21 -0.20
C ALA A 9 -21.64 18.97 0.51
N ALA A 10 -22.08 18.00 -0.29
CA ALA A 10 -22.38 16.67 0.18
C ALA A 10 -21.06 16.10 0.71
N ALA A 11 -20.87 16.22 2.01
CA ALA A 11 -19.87 15.42 2.71
C ALA A 11 -19.93 14.01 2.11
N LEU A 12 -18.77 13.45 1.76
CA LEU A 12 -18.69 12.02 1.46
C LEU A 12 -19.52 11.31 2.52
N PRO A 13 -20.50 10.44 2.14
CA PRO A 13 -21.33 9.81 3.13
C PRO A 13 -20.40 9.19 4.17
N ALA A 14 -20.53 9.66 5.43
CA ALA A 14 -19.80 9.06 6.52
C ALA A 14 -20.11 7.56 6.43
N ALA A 15 -19.09 6.76 6.21
CA ALA A 15 -19.31 5.33 6.21
C ALA A 15 -19.81 4.98 7.61
N ASP A 16 -20.92 4.23 7.70
CA ASP A 16 -21.33 3.61 8.96
C ASP A 16 -20.33 2.51 9.33
N LEU A 17 -19.05 2.93 9.47
CA LEU A 17 -17.97 2.04 9.88
C LEU A 17 -18.10 1.80 11.38
N LEU A 18 -18.34 0.53 11.73
CA LEU A 18 -18.36 0.11 13.12
C LEU A 18 -16.97 -0.36 13.53
N HIS A 19 -16.51 0.12 14.67
CA HIS A 19 -15.20 -0.19 15.20
C HIS A 19 -15.32 -0.84 16.59
N HIS A 20 -14.69 -1.99 16.78
CA HIS A 20 -14.65 -2.73 18.04
C HIS A 20 -13.24 -3.16 18.39
N THR A 21 -12.87 -3.02 19.66
CA THR A 21 -11.66 -3.62 20.20
C THR A 21 -11.98 -5.00 20.78
N LEU A 22 -11.34 -6.05 20.27
CA LEU A 22 -11.50 -7.41 20.73
C LEU A 22 -10.78 -7.62 22.08
N ARG A 23 -11.15 -8.64 22.83
CA ARG A 23 -10.60 -8.93 24.19
C ARG A 23 -9.08 -9.09 24.18
N GLY A 24 -8.50 -9.65 23.11
CA GLY A 24 -7.06 -9.80 22.93
C GLY A 24 -6.32 -8.51 22.56
N GLY A 25 -7.05 -7.42 22.25
CA GLY A 25 -6.48 -6.14 21.81
C GLY A 25 -6.43 -5.95 20.29
N ALA A 26 -6.78 -6.97 19.49
CA ALA A 26 -6.98 -6.82 18.06
C ALA A 26 -8.20 -5.94 17.77
N GLN A 27 -8.24 -5.32 16.60
CA GLN A 27 -9.35 -4.46 16.18
C GLN A 27 -10.27 -5.21 15.21
N LEU A 28 -11.55 -4.88 15.23
CA LEU A 28 -12.54 -5.32 14.25
C LEU A 28 -13.20 -4.09 13.63
N LEU A 29 -13.10 -3.99 12.31
CA LEU A 29 -13.78 -2.99 11.50
C LEU A 29 -14.91 -3.65 10.71
N LEU A 30 -16.10 -3.10 10.77
CA LEU A 30 -17.26 -3.57 10.00
C LEU A 30 -17.75 -2.43 9.11
N LEU A 31 -17.84 -2.68 7.81
CA LEU A 31 -18.33 -1.78 6.79
C LEU A 31 -19.64 -2.36 6.19
N PRO A 32 -20.82 -2.07 6.76
CA PRO A 32 -22.08 -2.52 6.19
C PRO A 32 -22.32 -1.93 4.80
N GLN A 33 -22.54 -2.80 3.81
CA GLN A 33 -22.90 -2.46 2.45
C GLN A 33 -24.13 -3.27 2.03
N PRO A 34 -25.34 -2.85 2.40
CA PRO A 34 -26.58 -3.66 2.23
C PRO A 34 -26.85 -4.09 0.77
N HIS A 35 -26.36 -3.32 -0.20
CA HIS A 35 -26.58 -3.57 -1.62
C HIS A 35 -25.46 -4.39 -2.28
N ALA A 36 -24.38 -4.69 -1.54
CA ALA A 36 -23.28 -5.48 -2.07
C ALA A 36 -23.71 -6.94 -2.31
N ARG A 37 -23.26 -7.50 -3.41
CA ARG A 37 -23.51 -8.91 -3.77
C ARG A 37 -22.37 -9.83 -3.38
N VAL A 38 -21.25 -9.26 -2.99
CA VAL A 38 -20.05 -9.96 -2.49
C VAL A 38 -19.66 -9.37 -1.13
N ALA A 39 -18.96 -10.16 -0.34
CA ALA A 39 -18.33 -9.71 0.89
C ALA A 39 -16.81 -9.76 0.74
N THR A 40 -16.14 -8.89 1.47
CA THR A 40 -14.68 -8.83 1.60
C THR A 40 -14.31 -9.02 3.06
N ALA A 41 -13.39 -9.91 3.33
CA ALA A 41 -12.70 -10.01 4.60
C ALA A 41 -11.23 -9.70 4.38
N ALA A 42 -10.66 -8.84 5.21
CA ALA A 42 -9.23 -8.53 5.22
C ALA A 42 -8.68 -8.61 6.64
N LEU A 43 -7.49 -9.16 6.79
CA LEU A 43 -6.74 -9.14 8.03
C LEU A 43 -5.46 -8.34 7.78
N PHE A 44 -5.44 -7.13 8.30
CA PHE A 44 -4.29 -6.23 8.24
C PHE A 44 -3.38 -6.50 9.44
N VAL A 45 -2.10 -6.52 9.15
CA VAL A 45 -1.04 -6.55 10.16
C VAL A 45 -0.32 -5.22 10.10
N GLY A 46 -0.37 -4.40 11.15
CA GLY A 46 0.29 -3.10 11.23
C GLY A 46 1.82 -3.25 11.33
N SER A 47 2.38 -3.98 10.38
CA SER A 47 3.81 -4.23 10.23
C SER A 47 4.13 -4.52 8.77
N GLY A 48 5.00 -3.71 8.18
CA GLY A 48 5.52 -3.82 6.83
C GLY A 48 7.04 -3.58 6.82
N SER A 49 7.59 -3.23 5.67
CA SER A 49 9.06 -3.13 5.51
C SER A 49 9.71 -2.08 6.42
N ALA A 50 8.98 -1.01 6.82
CA ALA A 50 9.50 -0.01 7.75
C ALA A 50 9.67 -0.53 9.19
N HIS A 51 9.09 -1.68 9.53
CA HIS A 51 9.20 -2.31 10.86
C HIS A 51 10.33 -3.34 10.94
N GLU A 52 11.01 -3.59 9.84
CA GLU A 52 12.09 -4.55 9.73
C GLU A 52 13.40 -4.02 10.32
N ARG A 53 14.17 -4.90 10.92
CA ARG A 53 15.57 -4.60 11.27
C ARG A 53 16.41 -4.62 9.99
N PRO A 54 17.54 -3.89 9.91
CA PRO A 54 18.39 -3.91 8.73
C PRO A 54 18.78 -5.33 8.25
N ALA A 55 19.03 -6.23 9.19
CA ALA A 55 19.33 -7.63 8.89
C ALA A 55 18.10 -8.45 8.44
N GLU A 56 16.91 -7.95 8.60
CA GLU A 56 15.64 -8.60 8.24
C GLU A 56 14.95 -7.92 7.05
N ALA A 57 15.58 -6.89 6.45
CA ALA A 57 14.97 -6.15 5.35
C ALA A 57 14.53 -7.12 4.22
N GLY A 58 13.24 -7.05 3.84
CA GLY A 58 12.57 -7.92 2.90
C GLY A 58 11.82 -9.10 3.52
N ILE A 59 11.90 -9.32 4.85
CA ILE A 59 11.29 -10.48 5.48
C ILE A 59 9.76 -10.42 5.49
N SER A 60 9.16 -9.21 5.53
CA SER A 60 7.70 -9.04 5.46
C SER A 60 7.15 -9.60 4.15
N HIS A 61 7.80 -9.30 3.04
CA HIS A 61 7.43 -9.79 1.72
C HIS A 61 7.60 -11.32 1.60
N VAL A 62 8.71 -11.86 2.12
CA VAL A 62 8.92 -13.31 2.16
C VAL A 62 7.85 -14.01 3.01
N VAL A 63 7.47 -13.43 4.15
CA VAL A 63 6.39 -13.97 5.01
C VAL A 63 5.05 -13.91 4.28
N GLU A 64 4.74 -12.83 3.57
CA GLU A 64 3.53 -12.71 2.76
C GLU A 64 3.38 -13.88 1.78
N HIS A 65 4.42 -14.21 1.00
CA HIS A 65 4.44 -15.35 0.10
C HIS A 65 4.27 -16.68 0.85
N MET A 66 4.96 -16.81 1.97
CA MET A 66 5.07 -18.09 2.69
C MET A 66 3.86 -18.45 3.55
N VAL A 67 2.96 -17.51 3.90
CA VAL A 67 1.74 -17.85 4.65
C VAL A 67 0.79 -18.74 3.84
N PHE A 68 0.82 -18.64 2.51
CA PHE A 68 0.01 -19.47 1.60
C PHE A 68 0.64 -20.84 1.32
N LYS A 69 1.84 -21.11 1.79
CA LYS A 69 2.55 -22.37 1.53
C LYS A 69 2.30 -23.44 2.60
N GLY A 70 1.57 -23.10 3.66
CA GLY A 70 1.13 -24.07 4.66
C GLY A 70 0.83 -23.45 6.02
N THR A 71 -0.11 -24.06 6.70
CA THR A 71 -0.49 -23.77 8.08
C THR A 71 -0.29 -25.01 8.96
N ALA A 72 -0.70 -24.94 10.22
CA ALA A 72 -0.72 -26.11 11.10
C ALA A 72 -1.73 -27.19 10.65
N ARG A 73 -2.76 -26.81 9.84
CA ARG A 73 -3.87 -27.71 9.44
C ARG A 73 -3.95 -27.98 7.95
N ARG A 74 -3.34 -27.12 7.12
CA ARG A 74 -3.46 -27.15 5.65
C ARG A 74 -2.08 -27.05 5.01
N ASP A 75 -1.83 -27.83 3.97
CA ASP A 75 -0.74 -27.58 3.02
C ASP A 75 -1.16 -26.52 1.98
N ALA A 76 -0.21 -26.08 1.15
CA ALA A 76 -0.45 -25.07 0.11
C ALA A 76 -1.59 -25.44 -0.84
N ARG A 77 -1.64 -26.71 -1.28
CA ARG A 77 -2.71 -27.21 -2.16
C ARG A 77 -4.08 -27.14 -1.49
N ARG A 78 -4.14 -27.46 -0.21
CA ARG A 78 -5.40 -27.44 0.55
C ARG A 78 -5.89 -26.01 0.79
N ILE A 79 -4.99 -25.07 1.05
CA ILE A 79 -5.32 -23.65 1.17
C ILE A 79 -6.01 -23.16 -0.11
N ASN A 80 -5.37 -23.39 -1.26
CA ASN A 80 -5.91 -22.97 -2.56
C ASN A 80 -7.24 -23.63 -2.86
N LEU A 81 -7.33 -24.95 -2.68
CA LEU A 81 -8.55 -25.71 -2.95
C LEU A 81 -9.73 -25.27 -2.08
N ASP A 82 -9.49 -24.99 -0.80
CA ASP A 82 -10.55 -24.53 0.11
C ASP A 82 -11.04 -23.13 -0.28
N ALA A 83 -10.16 -22.22 -0.68
CA ALA A 83 -10.53 -20.91 -1.21
C ALA A 83 -11.30 -21.01 -2.55
N GLU A 84 -10.82 -21.82 -3.50
CA GLU A 84 -11.47 -22.05 -4.78
C GLU A 84 -12.87 -22.68 -4.64
N ARG A 85 -13.07 -23.60 -3.68
CA ARG A 85 -14.38 -24.19 -3.37
C ARG A 85 -15.40 -23.17 -2.85
N LEU A 86 -14.94 -22.13 -2.19
CA LEU A 86 -15.75 -20.99 -1.77
C LEU A 86 -15.97 -19.98 -2.91
N GLY A 87 -15.35 -20.22 -4.10
CA GLY A 87 -15.33 -19.23 -5.17
C GLY A 87 -14.66 -17.92 -4.77
N ALA A 88 -13.76 -17.97 -3.78
CA ALA A 88 -13.12 -16.78 -3.23
C ALA A 88 -11.87 -16.41 -4.01
N GLU A 89 -11.71 -15.12 -4.26
CA GLU A 89 -10.44 -14.52 -4.64
C GLU A 89 -9.61 -14.32 -3.36
N VAL A 90 -8.42 -14.93 -3.32
CA VAL A 90 -7.46 -14.80 -2.21
C VAL A 90 -6.26 -14.03 -2.71
N ASN A 91 -5.83 -13.02 -1.96
CA ASN A 91 -4.63 -12.26 -2.28
C ASN A 91 -4.02 -11.64 -1.02
N ALA A 92 -2.79 -11.13 -1.16
CA ALA A 92 -2.10 -10.37 -0.15
C ALA A 92 -1.24 -9.28 -0.79
N HIS A 93 -0.82 -8.32 0.03
CA HIS A 93 0.21 -7.36 -0.35
C HIS A 93 0.93 -6.85 0.89
N THR A 94 2.18 -6.48 0.70
CA THR A 94 3.02 -5.85 1.72
C THR A 94 3.37 -4.43 1.27
N ASP A 95 3.18 -3.48 2.18
CA ASP A 95 3.62 -2.10 2.03
C ASP A 95 4.69 -1.75 3.10
N LYS A 96 5.06 -0.48 3.19
CA LYS A 96 6.05 -0.02 4.18
C LYS A 96 5.53 -0.09 5.61
N ASP A 97 4.27 0.21 5.84
CA ASP A 97 3.67 0.29 7.17
C ASP A 97 2.77 -0.88 7.55
N HIS A 98 2.33 -1.69 6.59
CA HIS A 98 1.46 -2.83 6.86
C HIS A 98 1.64 -4.00 5.88
N THR A 99 1.03 -5.13 6.23
CA THR A 99 0.78 -6.28 5.34
C THR A 99 -0.70 -6.63 5.40
N ALA A 100 -1.33 -6.85 4.27
CA ALA A 100 -2.74 -7.19 4.15
C ALA A 100 -2.94 -8.57 3.53
N TYR A 101 -3.85 -9.35 4.12
CA TYR A 101 -4.32 -10.64 3.61
C TYR A 101 -5.81 -10.54 3.43
N HIS A 102 -6.34 -10.86 2.27
CA HIS A 102 -7.78 -10.66 2.02
C HIS A 102 -8.41 -11.73 1.16
N LEU A 103 -9.71 -11.95 1.40
CA LEU A 103 -10.58 -12.78 0.59
C LEU A 103 -11.80 -11.98 0.16
N ARG A 104 -12.28 -12.28 -1.03
CA ARG A 104 -13.51 -11.72 -1.57
C ARG A 104 -14.34 -12.83 -2.23
N GLY A 105 -15.64 -12.90 -1.89
CA GLY A 105 -16.52 -13.93 -2.41
C GLY A 105 -17.96 -13.74 -1.93
N LEU A 106 -18.73 -14.85 -1.84
CA LEU A 106 -20.12 -14.79 -1.45
C LEU A 106 -20.30 -14.41 0.04
N PRO A 107 -21.30 -13.59 0.38
CA PRO A 107 -21.49 -13.14 1.75
C PRO A 107 -21.69 -14.25 2.78
N GLN A 108 -22.42 -15.33 2.42
CA GLN A 108 -22.65 -16.47 3.32
C GLN A 108 -21.37 -17.19 3.74
N ASP A 109 -20.27 -17.04 2.96
CA ASP A 109 -19.00 -17.70 3.22
C ASP A 109 -18.05 -16.84 4.07
N LEU A 110 -18.50 -15.63 4.49
CA LEU A 110 -17.71 -14.71 5.30
C LEU A 110 -17.16 -15.36 6.60
N PRO A 111 -17.90 -16.23 7.32
CA PRO A 111 -17.33 -16.97 8.45
C PRO A 111 -16.12 -17.84 8.08
N ALA A 112 -16.16 -18.50 6.93
CA ALA A 112 -15.04 -19.30 6.45
C ALA A 112 -13.84 -18.44 6.02
N PHE A 113 -14.09 -17.24 5.48
CA PHE A 113 -13.02 -16.27 5.16
C PHE A 113 -12.30 -15.82 6.43
N ILE A 114 -13.05 -15.49 7.49
CA ILE A 114 -12.48 -15.08 8.79
C ILE A 114 -11.62 -16.21 9.36
N GLU A 115 -12.11 -17.45 9.33
CA GLU A 115 -11.37 -18.60 9.83
C GLU A 115 -10.08 -18.83 9.03
N LEU A 116 -10.15 -18.79 7.71
CA LEU A 116 -8.99 -19.01 6.84
C LEU A 116 -7.94 -17.93 7.02
N LEU A 117 -8.33 -16.64 7.05
CA LEU A 117 -7.42 -15.52 7.30
C LEU A 117 -6.72 -15.65 8.66
N ALA A 118 -7.48 -15.93 9.71
CA ALA A 118 -6.91 -16.12 11.04
C ALA A 118 -5.90 -17.28 11.06
N GLU A 119 -6.22 -18.39 10.42
CA GLU A 119 -5.31 -19.55 10.34
C GLU A 119 -4.03 -19.21 9.56
N LEU A 120 -4.13 -18.56 8.39
CA LEU A 120 -2.99 -18.14 7.59
C LEU A 120 -2.04 -17.23 8.37
N VAL A 121 -2.59 -16.27 9.09
CA VAL A 121 -1.82 -15.24 9.79
C VAL A 121 -1.28 -15.71 11.14
N LEU A 122 -2.07 -16.49 11.91
CA LEU A 122 -1.70 -16.87 13.26
C LEU A 122 -0.89 -18.18 13.35
N THR A 123 -1.11 -19.09 12.40
CA THR A 123 -0.51 -20.43 12.46
C THR A 123 0.23 -20.88 11.19
N PRO A 124 0.98 -19.97 10.50
CA PRO A 124 1.75 -20.36 9.33
C PRO A 124 2.86 -21.36 9.74
N SER A 125 3.04 -22.42 8.94
CA SER A 125 4.00 -23.48 9.26
C SER A 125 5.37 -23.28 8.64
N PHE A 126 5.44 -22.50 7.54
CA PHE A 126 6.65 -22.23 6.77
C PHE A 126 7.44 -23.50 6.43
N PRO A 127 6.92 -24.45 5.61
CA PRO A 127 7.63 -25.65 5.25
C PRO A 127 8.96 -25.32 4.56
N ALA A 128 10.04 -26.02 4.96
CA ALA A 128 11.38 -25.69 4.47
C ALA A 128 11.55 -25.93 2.97
N ASP A 129 10.92 -26.98 2.44
CA ASP A 129 10.93 -27.29 1.02
C ASP A 129 10.13 -26.28 0.18
N GLU A 130 9.02 -25.75 0.71
CA GLU A 130 8.27 -24.66 0.09
C GLU A 130 9.08 -23.36 0.13
N LEU A 131 9.80 -23.06 1.22
CA LEU A 131 10.67 -21.89 1.30
C LEU A 131 11.75 -21.90 0.21
N GLU A 132 12.35 -23.06 -0.07
CA GLU A 132 13.36 -23.16 -1.13
C GLU A 132 12.76 -22.99 -2.53
N ARG A 133 11.53 -23.49 -2.77
CA ARG A 133 10.81 -23.26 -4.03
C ARG A 133 10.43 -21.79 -4.19
N GLU A 134 9.87 -21.19 -3.16
CA GLU A 134 9.42 -19.81 -3.17
C GLU A 134 10.60 -18.82 -3.24
N ARG A 135 11.75 -19.18 -2.66
CA ARG A 135 12.98 -18.41 -2.82
C ARG A 135 13.35 -18.19 -4.29
N GLN A 136 13.15 -19.17 -5.16
CA GLN A 136 13.42 -19.02 -6.59
C GLN A 136 12.45 -18.02 -7.25
N VAL A 137 11.17 -18.03 -6.83
CA VAL A 137 10.17 -17.05 -7.29
C VAL A 137 10.57 -15.65 -6.84
N LEU A 138 10.89 -15.47 -5.56
CA LEU A 138 11.32 -14.20 -4.99
C LEU A 138 12.60 -13.66 -5.65
N LEU A 139 13.54 -14.54 -5.99
CA LEU A 139 14.76 -14.14 -6.72
C LEU A 139 14.47 -13.76 -8.18
N GLN A 140 13.46 -14.36 -8.80
CA GLN A 140 12.98 -13.94 -10.11
C GLN A 140 12.33 -12.55 -10.05
N GLU A 141 11.49 -12.28 -9.07
CA GLU A 141 10.92 -10.95 -8.83
C GLU A 141 12.01 -9.90 -8.58
N HIS A 142 13.07 -10.26 -7.85
CA HIS A 142 14.25 -9.40 -7.70
C HIS A 142 14.94 -9.06 -9.02
N ALA A 143 15.00 -10.02 -9.95
CA ALA A 143 15.58 -9.76 -11.27
C ALA A 143 14.69 -8.80 -12.07
N GLU A 144 13.38 -9.04 -12.10
CA GLU A 144 12.39 -8.19 -12.76
C GLU A 144 12.40 -6.76 -12.19
N ASP A 145 12.42 -6.62 -10.87
CA ASP A 145 12.50 -5.35 -10.17
C ASP A 145 13.84 -4.60 -10.43
N ALA A 146 14.95 -5.33 -10.62
CA ALA A 146 16.23 -4.74 -10.95
C ALA A 146 16.31 -4.25 -12.41
N ASP A 147 15.51 -4.86 -13.29
CA ASP A 147 15.38 -4.49 -14.70
C ASP A 147 14.40 -3.34 -14.92
N ASP A 148 13.57 -3.01 -13.90
CA ASP A 148 12.66 -1.86 -13.95
C ASP A 148 13.39 -0.56 -13.54
N PRO A 149 13.61 0.37 -14.49
CA PRO A 149 14.29 1.62 -14.21
C PRO A 149 13.45 2.58 -13.37
N VAL A 150 12.12 2.49 -13.42
CA VAL A 150 11.21 3.32 -12.61
C VAL A 150 11.32 2.89 -11.16
N SER A 151 11.21 1.59 -10.87
CA SER A 151 11.41 1.03 -9.53
C SER A 151 12.79 1.40 -8.97
N THR A 152 13.84 1.29 -9.79
CA THR A 152 15.20 1.73 -9.42
C THR A 152 15.23 3.22 -9.06
N GLY A 153 14.55 4.09 -9.83
CA GLY A 153 14.43 5.52 -9.56
C GLY A 153 13.80 5.81 -8.20
N PHE A 154 12.68 5.15 -7.88
CA PHE A 154 12.01 5.32 -6.58
C PHE A 154 12.86 4.82 -5.40
N LYS A 155 13.59 3.71 -5.53
CA LYS A 155 14.52 3.24 -4.49
C LYS A 155 15.65 4.22 -4.21
N LEU A 156 16.19 4.84 -5.26
CA LEU A 156 17.19 5.88 -5.12
C LEU A 156 16.62 7.13 -4.47
N PHE A 157 15.40 7.50 -4.84
CA PHE A 157 14.68 8.65 -4.28
C PHE A 157 14.40 8.46 -2.78
N ASP A 158 13.84 7.32 -2.38
CA ASP A 158 13.62 6.99 -0.98
C ASP A 158 14.90 7.06 -0.16
N ARG A 159 15.99 6.52 -0.70
CA ARG A 159 17.30 6.58 -0.06
C ARG A 159 17.87 8.00 0.02
N ALA A 160 17.68 8.81 -1.00
CA ALA A 160 18.08 10.21 -0.99
C ALA A 160 17.26 11.03 0.03
N CYS A 161 15.97 10.71 0.17
CA CYS A 161 15.08 11.36 1.13
C CYS A 161 15.36 10.97 2.58
N PHE A 162 15.54 9.67 2.85
CA PHE A 162 15.49 9.13 4.21
C PHE A 162 16.75 8.34 4.63
N GLY A 163 17.76 8.28 3.77
CA GLY A 163 19.06 7.69 4.07
C GLY A 163 18.99 6.20 4.40
N THR A 164 19.40 5.85 5.61
CA THR A 164 19.39 4.46 6.13
C THR A 164 18.18 4.15 7.00
N HIS A 165 17.22 5.05 7.08
CA HIS A 165 15.99 4.78 7.85
C HIS A 165 15.20 3.63 7.21
N PRO A 166 14.54 2.74 7.99
CA PRO A 166 13.79 1.60 7.45
C PRO A 166 12.75 1.98 6.39
N VAL A 167 12.12 3.15 6.49
CA VAL A 167 11.18 3.69 5.48
C VAL A 167 11.82 3.81 4.08
N ALA A 168 13.15 3.99 3.99
CA ALA A 168 13.88 4.05 2.72
C ALA A 168 14.14 2.66 2.12
N HIS A 169 13.91 1.59 2.87
CA HIS A 169 14.13 0.25 2.36
C HIS A 169 13.00 -0.14 1.39
N PRO A 170 13.33 -0.75 0.24
CA PRO A 170 12.32 -1.32 -0.63
C PRO A 170 11.65 -2.52 0.05
N VAL A 171 10.36 -2.71 -0.19
CA VAL A 171 9.57 -3.83 0.38
C VAL A 171 10.18 -5.19 0.05
N ILE A 172 10.69 -5.34 -1.17
CA ILE A 172 11.33 -6.58 -1.65
C ILE A 172 12.65 -6.89 -0.89
N GLY A 173 13.23 -5.90 -0.21
CA GLY A 173 14.47 -6.02 0.54
C GLY A 173 15.73 -6.25 -0.31
N PRO A 174 16.89 -6.46 0.29
CA PRO A 174 18.12 -6.84 -0.41
C PRO A 174 18.09 -8.32 -0.81
N ARG A 175 18.50 -8.64 -2.04
CA ARG A 175 18.63 -10.00 -2.56
C ARG A 175 19.38 -10.95 -1.59
N GLN A 176 20.50 -10.48 -1.03
CA GLN A 176 21.31 -11.24 -0.06
C GLN A 176 20.52 -11.70 1.18
N ASN A 177 19.54 -10.94 1.61
CA ASN A 177 18.68 -11.31 2.73
C ASN A 177 17.72 -12.43 2.32
N VAL A 178 17.08 -12.31 1.16
CA VAL A 178 16.18 -13.35 0.62
C VAL A 178 16.91 -14.69 0.44
N GLU A 179 18.17 -14.66 -0.05
CA GLU A 179 18.99 -15.85 -0.24
C GLU A 179 19.31 -16.59 1.07
N ARG A 180 19.33 -15.90 2.22
CA ARG A 180 19.75 -16.48 3.51
C ARG A 180 18.62 -16.74 4.51
N PHE A 181 17.42 -16.16 4.32
CA PHE A 181 16.34 -16.35 5.26
C PHE A 181 16.00 -17.83 5.47
N THR A 182 15.86 -18.19 6.73
CA THR A 182 15.51 -19.53 7.17
C THR A 182 14.07 -19.55 7.72
N ARG A 183 13.50 -20.72 7.82
CA ARG A 183 12.22 -20.93 8.52
C ARG A 183 12.20 -20.31 9.92
N ALA A 184 13.32 -20.42 10.66
CA ALA A 184 13.43 -19.87 12.00
C ALA A 184 13.35 -18.33 12.02
N ASP A 185 13.91 -17.67 11.01
CA ASP A 185 13.83 -16.21 10.86
C ASP A 185 12.38 -15.76 10.63
N LEU A 186 11.66 -16.44 9.71
CA LEU A 186 10.25 -16.14 9.43
C LEU A 186 9.37 -16.35 10.68
N GLN A 187 9.57 -17.44 11.39
CA GLN A 187 8.86 -17.71 12.63
C GLN A 187 9.18 -16.68 13.73
N ALA A 188 10.44 -16.25 13.84
CA ALA A 188 10.84 -15.23 14.79
C ALA A 188 10.22 -13.87 14.46
N TYR A 189 10.17 -13.52 13.16
CA TYR A 189 9.53 -12.30 12.68
C TYR A 189 8.02 -12.29 12.99
N VAL A 190 7.29 -13.34 12.61
CA VAL A 190 5.85 -13.45 12.85
C VAL A 190 5.53 -13.40 14.35
N ARG A 191 6.24 -14.16 15.20
CA ARG A 191 6.03 -14.09 16.65
C ARG A 191 6.22 -12.70 17.25
N ARG A 192 7.06 -11.87 16.63
CA ARG A 192 7.36 -10.53 17.13
C ARG A 192 6.37 -9.49 16.60
N GLN A 193 5.94 -9.62 15.35
CA GLN A 193 5.17 -8.60 14.64
C GLN A 193 3.67 -8.91 14.56
N TYR A 194 3.29 -10.19 14.47
CA TYR A 194 1.89 -10.61 14.28
C TYR A 194 1.23 -10.83 15.64
N THR A 195 1.13 -9.74 16.41
CA THR A 195 0.55 -9.74 17.75
C THR A 195 -0.78 -8.99 17.75
N ALA A 196 -1.66 -9.33 18.69
CA ALA A 196 -3.04 -8.81 18.72
C ALA A 196 -3.14 -7.28 18.51
N PRO A 197 -2.32 -6.42 19.14
CA PRO A 197 -2.40 -4.98 18.92
C PRO A 197 -2.05 -4.51 17.50
N HIS A 198 -1.41 -5.36 16.69
CA HIS A 198 -1.10 -5.08 15.28
C HIS A 198 -2.14 -5.62 14.32
N LEU A 199 -3.15 -6.38 14.80
CA LEU A 199 -4.13 -7.03 13.94
C LEU A 199 -5.41 -6.22 13.84
N VAL A 200 -5.84 -5.98 12.62
CA VAL A 200 -7.14 -5.38 12.30
C VAL A 200 -7.87 -6.32 11.35
N LEU A 201 -8.90 -7.00 11.87
CA LEU A 201 -9.83 -7.75 11.03
C LEU A 201 -10.89 -6.77 10.49
N ALA A 202 -10.99 -6.67 9.19
CA ALA A 202 -11.90 -5.73 8.54
C ALA A 202 -12.83 -6.45 7.57
N LEU A 203 -14.14 -6.21 7.70
CA LEU A 203 -15.18 -6.91 6.98
C LEU A 203 -16.09 -5.93 6.27
N ALA A 204 -16.37 -6.15 4.99
CA ALA A 204 -17.31 -5.35 4.21
C ALA A 204 -18.31 -6.24 3.48
N GLY A 205 -19.56 -5.79 3.37
CA GLY A 205 -20.60 -6.51 2.65
C GLY A 205 -21.99 -6.30 3.22
N PRO A 206 -22.97 -7.15 2.87
CA PRO A 206 -24.33 -7.10 3.40
C PRO A 206 -24.37 -7.67 4.82
N LEU A 207 -23.84 -6.91 5.78
CA LEU A 207 -23.67 -7.33 7.18
C LEU A 207 -24.99 -7.25 7.98
N HIS A 208 -25.91 -8.17 7.69
CA HIS A 208 -27.21 -8.27 8.33
C HIS A 208 -27.68 -9.73 8.49
N GLY A 209 -28.75 -9.97 9.24
CA GLY A 209 -29.28 -11.32 9.48
C GLY A 209 -28.26 -12.19 10.22
N ALA A 210 -27.86 -13.32 9.62
CA ALA A 210 -26.85 -14.22 10.19
C ALA A 210 -25.45 -13.59 10.24
N LEU A 211 -25.21 -12.52 9.46
CA LEU A 211 -23.97 -11.74 9.41
C LEU A 211 -24.12 -10.40 10.14
N ALA A 212 -25.07 -10.28 11.06
CA ALA A 212 -25.22 -9.06 11.86
C ALA A 212 -23.93 -8.76 12.67
N PRO A 213 -23.65 -7.50 12.97
CA PRO A 213 -22.42 -7.08 13.66
C PRO A 213 -22.09 -7.89 14.93
N GLU A 214 -23.12 -8.22 15.72
CA GLU A 214 -22.96 -8.99 16.97
C GLU A 214 -22.50 -10.45 16.71
N ALA A 215 -22.95 -11.06 15.61
CA ALA A 215 -22.52 -12.40 15.22
C ALA A 215 -21.09 -12.38 14.69
N LEU A 216 -20.74 -11.37 13.87
CA LEU A 216 -19.40 -11.18 13.36
C LEU A 216 -18.39 -10.85 14.47
N LEU A 217 -18.78 -10.06 15.46
CA LEU A 217 -17.97 -9.80 16.64
C LEU A 217 -17.62 -11.10 17.39
N LYS A 218 -18.59 -12.00 17.59
CA LYS A 218 -18.32 -13.31 18.22
C LYS A 218 -17.37 -14.17 17.39
N LEU A 219 -17.55 -14.19 16.07
CA LEU A 219 -16.67 -14.93 15.17
C LEU A 219 -15.24 -14.36 15.20
N ALA A 220 -15.09 -13.04 15.17
CA ALA A 220 -13.80 -12.37 15.27
C ALA A 220 -13.09 -12.67 16.60
N GLU A 221 -13.81 -12.61 17.72
CA GLU A 221 -13.31 -12.97 19.05
C GLU A 221 -12.81 -14.43 19.12
N GLN A 222 -13.53 -15.35 18.46
CA GLN A 222 -13.12 -16.76 18.40
C GLN A 222 -11.92 -16.97 17.47
N ALA A 223 -11.95 -16.36 16.27
CA ALA A 223 -10.91 -16.55 15.27
C ALA A 223 -9.54 -15.97 15.72
N LEU A 224 -9.57 -14.86 16.45
CA LEU A 224 -8.36 -14.19 16.94
C LEU A 224 -8.06 -14.44 18.43
N ALA A 225 -8.74 -15.42 19.07
CA ALA A 225 -8.56 -15.73 20.49
C ALA A 225 -7.12 -16.11 20.84
N ASP A 226 -6.43 -16.80 19.94
CA ASP A 226 -5.04 -17.26 20.11
C ASP A 226 -4.00 -16.25 19.59
N ALA A 227 -4.42 -15.04 19.19
CA ALA A 227 -3.50 -14.00 18.74
C ALA A 227 -2.51 -13.66 19.90
N PRO A 228 -1.19 -13.72 19.65
CA PRO A 228 -0.21 -13.48 20.70
C PRO A 228 -0.37 -12.09 21.30
N ALA A 229 -0.25 -11.97 22.60
CA ALA A 229 -0.12 -10.67 23.25
C ALA A 229 1.18 -9.98 22.79
N GLY A 230 1.16 -8.66 22.74
CA GLY A 230 2.31 -7.88 22.32
C GLY A 230 2.13 -6.40 22.58
N THR A 231 3.11 -5.64 22.16
CA THR A 231 3.06 -4.17 22.17
C THR A 231 3.30 -3.66 20.76
N GLN A 232 2.50 -2.71 20.34
CA GLN A 232 2.74 -2.04 19.07
C GLN A 232 4.07 -1.29 19.13
N ARG A 233 4.93 -1.57 18.17
CA ARG A 233 6.23 -0.91 18.06
C ARG A 233 6.13 0.19 17.02
N ALA A 234 6.11 1.43 17.48
CA ALA A 234 6.11 2.58 16.59
C ALA A 234 7.43 2.67 15.81
N VAL A 235 7.33 2.91 14.53
CA VAL A 235 8.47 3.34 13.70
C VAL A 235 8.74 4.81 14.03
N PRO A 236 9.97 5.21 14.40
CA PRO A 236 10.26 6.61 14.63
C PRO A 236 10.14 7.39 13.32
N PRO A 237 9.72 8.66 13.34
CA PRO A 237 9.69 9.48 12.13
C PRO A 237 11.10 9.65 11.56
N PRO A 238 11.27 9.49 10.22
CA PRO A 238 12.56 9.72 9.59
C PRO A 238 12.94 11.20 9.56
N ALA A 239 14.25 11.47 9.56
CA ALA A 239 14.75 12.78 9.16
C ALA A 239 14.84 12.85 7.64
N TYR A 240 14.35 13.95 7.06
CA TYR A 240 14.46 14.18 5.63
C TYR A 240 15.85 14.74 5.29
N GLY A 241 16.62 14.02 4.47
CA GLY A 241 17.98 14.39 4.07
C GLY A 241 18.02 15.31 2.85
N GLY A 242 17.24 15.03 1.84
CA GLY A 242 17.19 15.83 0.62
C GLY A 242 18.49 15.75 -0.20
N ASP A 243 18.97 14.55 -0.48
CA ASP A 243 20.21 14.30 -1.21
C ASP A 243 19.94 14.00 -2.70
N LEU A 244 21.00 13.86 -3.50
CA LEU A 244 20.98 13.43 -4.88
C LEU A 244 21.55 12.01 -4.99
N ALA A 245 20.78 11.11 -5.58
CA ALA A 245 21.21 9.76 -5.88
C ALA A 245 21.11 9.48 -7.38
N THR A 246 22.12 8.81 -7.96
CA THR A 246 22.14 8.46 -9.37
C THR A 246 22.61 7.01 -9.55
N LYS A 247 22.07 6.34 -10.57
CA LYS A 247 22.52 5.03 -11.02
C LYS A 247 22.57 5.01 -12.53
N ARG A 248 23.69 4.64 -13.09
CA ARG A 248 23.83 4.41 -14.54
C ARG A 248 23.33 2.99 -14.87
N SER A 249 22.55 2.89 -15.93
CA SER A 249 22.12 1.61 -16.52
C SER A 249 22.43 1.63 -18.01
N ASP A 250 23.21 0.67 -18.48
CA ASP A 250 23.49 0.52 -19.91
C ASP A 250 22.36 -0.24 -20.63
N ALA A 251 21.42 -0.81 -19.89
CA ALA A 251 20.22 -1.49 -20.43
C ALA A 251 19.05 -0.54 -20.74
N SER A 252 19.05 0.69 -20.19
CA SER A 252 17.99 1.66 -20.42
C SER A 252 18.37 2.65 -21.51
N SER A 253 17.47 2.86 -22.47
CA SER A 253 17.58 3.92 -23.48
C SER A 253 17.12 5.29 -22.97
N GLN A 254 16.48 5.33 -21.80
CA GLN A 254 15.90 6.53 -21.20
C GLN A 254 16.53 6.86 -19.85
N VAL A 255 16.47 8.13 -19.49
CA VAL A 255 16.75 8.64 -18.16
C VAL A 255 15.41 8.79 -17.42
N HIS A 256 15.32 8.21 -16.23
CA HIS A 256 14.19 8.33 -15.34
C HIS A 256 14.54 9.30 -14.21
N LEU A 257 13.71 10.33 -14.07
CA LEU A 257 13.79 11.34 -13.02
C LEU A 257 12.72 11.07 -11.97
N VAL A 258 13.11 11.01 -10.70
CA VAL A 258 12.20 11.13 -9.56
C VAL A 258 12.70 12.29 -8.72
N LEU A 259 11.87 13.30 -8.53
CA LEU A 259 12.16 14.54 -7.83
C LEU A 259 11.08 14.82 -6.80
N GLY A 260 11.43 15.31 -5.63
CA GLY A 260 10.41 15.63 -4.65
C GLY A 260 10.91 16.27 -3.37
N GLY A 261 10.04 16.28 -2.38
CA GLY A 261 10.30 16.86 -1.08
C GLY A 261 9.45 16.24 0.02
N ALA A 262 9.78 16.54 1.28
CA ALA A 262 9.07 16.00 2.42
C ALA A 262 7.66 16.59 2.54
N LEU A 263 6.71 15.72 2.91
CA LEU A 263 5.38 16.07 3.37
C LEU A 263 5.19 15.62 4.83
N PRO A 264 4.24 16.21 5.56
CA PRO A 264 3.85 15.71 6.88
C PRO A 264 3.35 14.26 6.82
N PRO A 265 3.51 13.49 7.92
CA PRO A 265 2.93 12.16 8.06
C PRO A 265 1.39 12.21 8.07
N LEU A 266 0.75 11.05 7.88
CA LEU A 266 -0.70 10.91 7.74
C LEU A 266 -1.49 11.64 8.84
N ALA A 267 -1.10 11.52 10.10
CA ALA A 267 -1.79 12.19 11.21
C ALA A 267 -1.76 13.73 11.17
N ARG A 268 -0.90 14.32 10.33
CA ARG A 268 -0.77 15.78 10.11
C ARG A 268 -0.89 16.13 8.63
N HIS A 269 -1.35 15.18 7.82
CA HIS A 269 -1.50 15.41 6.40
C HIS A 269 -2.57 16.47 6.12
N ASP A 270 -2.21 17.41 5.24
CA ASP A 270 -3.13 18.40 4.69
C ASP A 270 -3.48 17.99 3.25
N ALA A 271 -4.77 17.93 2.94
CA ALA A 271 -5.25 17.66 1.60
C ALA A 271 -4.68 18.62 0.54
N ALA A 272 -4.16 19.78 0.94
CA ALA A 272 -3.52 20.73 0.05
C ALA A 272 -2.35 20.11 -0.74
N ALA A 273 -1.58 19.20 -0.12
CA ALA A 273 -0.48 18.52 -0.81
C ALA A 273 -0.99 17.60 -1.92
N THR A 274 -2.05 16.83 -1.64
CA THR A 274 -2.72 15.97 -2.63
C THR A 274 -3.33 16.79 -3.77
N VAL A 275 -3.97 17.91 -3.43
CA VAL A 275 -4.53 18.82 -4.43
C VAL A 275 -3.43 19.45 -5.29
N ALA A 276 -2.33 19.88 -4.70
CA ALA A 276 -1.18 20.44 -5.42
C ALA A 276 -0.56 19.44 -6.41
N ALA A 277 -0.40 18.18 -5.99
CA ALA A 277 0.06 17.12 -6.87
C ALA A 277 -0.91 16.88 -8.04
N ALA A 278 -2.22 16.83 -7.77
CA ALA A 278 -3.25 16.66 -8.80
C ALA A 278 -3.33 17.85 -9.77
N VAL A 279 -3.17 19.08 -9.27
CA VAL A 279 -3.09 20.27 -10.14
C VAL A 279 -1.93 20.13 -11.10
N LEU A 280 -0.76 19.78 -10.60
CA LEU A 280 0.47 19.72 -11.39
C LEU A 280 0.50 18.55 -12.38
N GLY A 281 0.13 17.35 -11.94
CA GLY A 281 0.45 16.11 -12.66
C GLY A 281 -0.70 15.16 -12.96
N GLU A 282 -1.93 15.41 -12.50
CA GLU A 282 -3.03 14.45 -12.73
C GLU A 282 -3.81 14.78 -14.02
N GLY A 283 -3.90 13.76 -14.89
CA GLY A 283 -4.66 13.82 -16.14
C GLY A 283 -3.88 14.38 -17.33
N MET A 284 -4.41 14.09 -18.53
CA MET A 284 -3.76 14.42 -19.81
C MET A 284 -3.64 15.94 -20.07
N SER A 285 -4.48 16.74 -19.43
CA SER A 285 -4.44 18.20 -19.51
C SER A 285 -3.67 18.87 -18.36
N SER A 286 -2.95 18.08 -17.55
CA SER A 286 -2.13 18.62 -16.47
C SER A 286 -1.00 19.52 -17.01
N PRO A 287 -0.61 20.56 -16.27
CA PRO A 287 0.50 21.44 -16.66
C PRO A 287 1.78 20.67 -16.99
N LEU A 288 2.06 19.62 -16.23
CA LEU A 288 3.25 18.77 -16.42
C LEU A 288 3.20 18.05 -17.77
N LEU A 289 2.13 17.32 -18.09
CA LEU A 289 1.99 16.61 -19.35
C LEU A 289 1.87 17.56 -20.55
N LEU A 290 1.11 18.64 -20.42
CA LEU A 290 1.00 19.64 -21.48
C LEU A 290 2.35 20.27 -21.83
N ALA A 291 3.16 20.60 -20.84
CA ALA A 291 4.46 21.22 -21.07
C ALA A 291 5.49 20.21 -21.61
N LEU A 292 5.63 19.07 -20.94
CA LEU A 292 6.70 18.10 -21.25
C LEU A 292 6.37 17.26 -22.50
N ARG A 293 5.12 16.82 -22.65
CA ARG A 293 4.71 15.96 -23.75
C ARG A 293 4.22 16.74 -24.96
N GLU A 294 3.15 17.51 -24.78
CA GLU A 294 2.42 18.09 -25.92
C GLU A 294 3.16 19.28 -26.57
N ARG A 295 3.80 20.14 -25.75
CA ARG A 295 4.46 21.36 -26.28
C ARG A 295 5.94 21.12 -26.60
N ALA A 296 6.64 20.39 -25.72
CA ALA A 296 8.10 20.25 -25.84
C ALA A 296 8.55 18.92 -26.44
N GLY A 297 7.70 17.88 -26.46
CA GLY A 297 8.05 16.53 -26.92
C GLY A 297 9.20 15.90 -26.13
N LEU A 298 9.33 16.24 -24.83
CA LEU A 298 10.43 15.83 -23.98
C LEU A 298 10.17 14.51 -23.26
N ALA A 299 8.90 14.23 -22.94
CA ALA A 299 8.54 13.05 -22.16
C ALA A 299 7.25 12.43 -22.68
N TYR A 300 7.21 11.09 -22.68
CA TYR A 300 5.96 10.36 -22.92
C TYR A 300 5.09 10.27 -21.67
N HIS A 301 5.75 10.07 -20.52
CA HIS A 301 5.14 9.98 -19.20
C HIS A 301 5.73 11.03 -18.27
N ALA A 302 4.86 11.69 -17.53
CA ALA A 302 5.22 12.54 -16.41
C ALA A 302 4.00 12.62 -15.47
N ALA A 303 4.23 12.52 -14.17
CA ALA A 303 3.20 12.54 -13.14
C ALA A 303 3.67 13.28 -11.90
N ALA A 304 2.72 13.66 -11.06
CA ALA A 304 3.00 14.13 -9.70
C ALA A 304 2.04 13.46 -8.72
N SER A 305 2.56 13.05 -7.56
CA SER A 305 1.81 12.41 -6.48
C SER A 305 2.17 13.00 -5.12
N ALA A 306 1.32 12.73 -4.14
CA ALA A 306 1.58 12.94 -2.72
C ALA A 306 1.45 11.58 -2.04
N ASP A 307 2.59 10.99 -1.70
CA ASP A 307 2.67 9.67 -1.08
C ASP A 307 2.83 9.85 0.42
N VAL A 308 1.85 9.40 1.20
CA VAL A 308 1.79 9.66 2.64
C VAL A 308 1.65 8.35 3.39
N LEU A 309 2.58 8.15 4.33
CA LEU A 309 2.62 7.03 5.26
C LEU A 309 2.31 7.50 6.69
N GLY A 310 2.08 6.55 7.59
CA GLY A 310 1.84 6.86 9.01
C GLY A 310 2.94 7.71 9.66
N VAL A 311 4.19 7.60 9.22
CA VAL A 311 5.37 8.25 9.84
C VAL A 311 6.02 9.36 9.00
N CYS A 312 5.73 9.46 7.72
CA CYS A 312 6.29 10.46 6.80
C CYS A 312 5.43 10.63 5.56
N GLY A 313 5.74 11.62 4.75
CA GLY A 313 5.16 11.78 3.42
C GLY A 313 6.15 12.40 2.44
N GLN A 314 5.87 12.25 1.15
CA GLN A 314 6.67 12.75 0.04
C GLN A 314 5.78 13.35 -1.03
N PHE A 315 6.13 14.56 -1.49
CA PHE A 315 5.64 15.09 -2.76
C PHE A 315 6.59 14.58 -3.85
N VAL A 316 6.06 13.95 -4.87
CA VAL A 316 6.86 13.27 -5.90
C VAL A 316 6.47 13.81 -7.27
N VAL A 317 7.47 14.09 -8.09
CA VAL A 317 7.33 14.31 -9.54
C VAL A 317 8.20 13.28 -10.22
N GLU A 318 7.61 12.52 -11.12
CA GLU A 318 8.33 11.55 -11.95
C GLU A 318 8.19 11.89 -13.44
N ALA A 319 9.25 11.63 -14.20
CA ALA A 319 9.24 11.78 -15.66
C ALA A 319 10.35 10.95 -16.30
N SER A 320 10.17 10.56 -17.57
CA SER A 320 11.20 9.86 -18.34
C SER A 320 11.46 10.56 -19.69
N THR A 321 12.71 10.56 -20.11
CA THR A 321 13.15 11.21 -21.36
C THR A 321 14.42 10.57 -21.90
N ASP A 322 14.79 10.90 -23.14
CA ASP A 322 16.08 10.55 -23.69
C ASP A 322 17.22 11.30 -22.99
N ALA A 323 18.39 10.70 -22.88
CA ALA A 323 19.53 11.30 -22.20
C ALA A 323 19.92 12.68 -22.75
N ALA A 324 19.82 12.87 -24.06
CA ALA A 324 20.10 14.15 -24.71
C ALA A 324 19.12 15.27 -24.36
N GLN A 325 17.92 14.93 -23.86
CA GLN A 325 16.86 15.88 -23.52
C GLN A 325 16.75 16.12 -22.01
N PHE A 326 17.51 15.41 -21.18
CA PHE A 326 17.36 15.40 -19.74
C PHE A 326 17.48 16.79 -19.11
N GLU A 327 18.49 17.59 -19.50
CA GLU A 327 18.69 18.94 -18.94
C GLU A 327 17.48 19.85 -19.23
N ARG A 328 16.92 19.74 -20.44
CA ARG A 328 15.74 20.52 -20.85
C ARG A 328 14.51 20.07 -20.06
N LEU A 329 14.31 18.77 -19.88
CA LEU A 329 13.22 18.22 -19.08
C LEU A 329 13.32 18.71 -17.64
N LEU A 330 14.50 18.57 -17.01
CA LEU A 330 14.70 19.02 -15.63
C LEU A 330 14.45 20.53 -15.46
N ALA A 331 14.96 21.34 -16.38
CA ALA A 331 14.74 22.78 -16.36
C ALA A 331 13.23 23.13 -16.44
N GLU A 332 12.49 22.43 -17.29
CA GLU A 332 11.04 22.66 -17.46
C GLU A 332 10.23 22.18 -16.24
N VAL A 333 10.57 21.02 -15.65
CA VAL A 333 9.95 20.53 -14.40
C VAL A 333 10.18 21.57 -13.27
N LEU A 334 11.41 22.04 -13.09
CA LEU A 334 11.73 23.03 -12.05
C LEU A 334 11.03 24.38 -12.31
N ARG A 335 10.89 24.78 -13.56
CA ARG A 335 10.14 25.99 -13.93
C ARG A 335 8.67 25.85 -13.55
N LEU A 336 8.05 24.71 -13.88
CA LEU A 336 6.64 24.41 -13.56
C LEU A 336 6.41 24.40 -12.05
N LEU A 337 7.26 23.73 -11.28
CA LEU A 337 7.17 23.70 -9.82
C LEU A 337 7.19 25.11 -9.23
N ARG A 338 8.10 25.99 -9.68
CA ARG A 338 8.19 27.38 -9.21
C ARG A 338 6.93 28.18 -9.60
N THR A 339 6.50 28.07 -10.86
CA THR A 339 5.33 28.80 -11.36
C THR A 339 4.07 28.44 -10.57
N HIS A 340 3.86 27.12 -10.28
CA HIS A 340 2.69 26.66 -9.54
C HIS A 340 2.80 26.90 -8.04
N ALA A 341 4.02 27.03 -7.49
CA ALA A 341 4.21 27.46 -6.11
C ALA A 341 3.81 28.94 -5.90
N ASP A 342 4.03 29.77 -6.94
CA ASP A 342 3.68 31.20 -6.86
C ASP A 342 2.19 31.45 -7.09
N ALA A 343 1.57 30.75 -8.05
CA ALA A 343 0.15 30.92 -8.37
C ALA A 343 -0.42 29.67 -9.09
N VAL A 344 -1.57 29.22 -8.61
CA VAL A 344 -2.37 28.16 -9.27
C VAL A 344 -3.55 28.81 -9.99
N PRO A 345 -3.70 28.63 -11.32
CA PRO A 345 -4.87 29.08 -12.05
C PRO A 345 -6.16 28.46 -11.51
N ALA A 346 -7.23 29.25 -11.41
CA ALA A 346 -8.49 28.81 -10.79
C ALA A 346 -9.16 27.65 -11.55
N ASP A 347 -9.01 27.61 -12.86
CA ASP A 347 -9.54 26.53 -13.71
C ASP A 347 -8.75 25.23 -13.54
N GLU A 348 -7.44 25.29 -13.38
CA GLU A 348 -6.60 24.11 -13.05
C GLU A 348 -6.93 23.55 -11.66
N LEU A 349 -7.11 24.42 -10.67
CA LEU A 349 -7.55 24.01 -9.34
C LEU A 349 -8.92 23.34 -9.38
N ALA A 350 -9.90 23.95 -10.06
CA ALA A 350 -11.23 23.38 -10.19
C ALA A 350 -11.22 22.01 -10.90
N ARG A 351 -10.38 21.85 -11.95
CA ARG A 351 -10.17 20.59 -12.64
C ARG A 351 -9.64 19.53 -11.69
N ALA A 352 -8.56 19.81 -10.96
CA ALA A 352 -7.93 18.89 -10.04
C ALA A 352 -8.87 18.48 -8.89
N GLN A 353 -9.56 19.44 -8.29
CA GLN A 353 -10.56 19.16 -7.24
C GLN A 353 -11.66 18.22 -7.74
N ARG A 354 -12.15 18.42 -8.96
CA ARG A 354 -13.19 17.54 -9.53
C ARG A 354 -12.66 16.13 -9.81
N GLN A 355 -11.42 15.99 -10.30
CA GLN A 355 -10.79 14.69 -10.54
C GLN A 355 -10.59 13.95 -9.22
N LEU A 356 -10.07 14.63 -8.19
CA LEU A 356 -9.91 14.06 -6.84
C LEU A 356 -11.26 13.63 -6.25
N TRP A 357 -12.28 14.48 -6.37
CA TRP A 357 -13.63 14.15 -5.90
C TRP A 357 -14.18 12.87 -6.54
N VAL A 358 -14.06 12.75 -7.88
CA VAL A 358 -14.50 11.53 -8.58
C VAL A 358 -13.68 10.33 -8.15
N ARG A 359 -12.37 10.48 -7.94
CA ARG A 359 -11.49 9.42 -7.47
C ARG A 359 -11.90 8.93 -6.07
N GLU A 360 -12.22 9.85 -5.15
CA GLU A 360 -12.72 9.52 -3.82
C GLU A 360 -14.08 8.78 -3.88
N LEU A 361 -14.99 9.25 -4.73
CA LEU A 361 -16.27 8.54 -4.94
C LEU A 361 -16.04 7.11 -5.49
N GLN A 362 -15.13 6.93 -6.44
CA GLN A 362 -14.77 5.60 -6.94
C GLN A 362 -14.10 4.72 -5.88
N ALA A 363 -13.31 5.32 -4.96
CA ALA A 363 -12.72 4.59 -3.84
C ALA A 363 -13.81 4.06 -2.89
N LEU A 364 -14.93 4.79 -2.71
CA LEU A 364 -16.07 4.32 -1.92
C LEU A 364 -16.75 3.07 -2.50
N GLU A 365 -16.61 2.81 -3.80
CA GLU A 365 -17.12 1.62 -4.47
C GLU A 365 -16.17 0.41 -4.35
N ARG A 366 -14.96 0.59 -3.78
CA ARG A 366 -13.94 -0.44 -3.58
C ARG A 366 -13.86 -0.83 -2.11
N PRO A 367 -14.55 -1.90 -1.68
CA PRO A 367 -14.62 -2.27 -0.26
C PRO A 367 -13.25 -2.47 0.39
N LEU A 368 -12.33 -3.19 -0.27
CA LEU A 368 -10.99 -3.45 0.26
C LEU A 368 -10.24 -2.14 0.51
N ARG A 369 -10.23 -1.20 -0.45
CA ARG A 369 -9.57 0.09 -0.30
C ARG A 369 -10.13 0.88 0.90
N ARG A 370 -11.45 0.92 1.05
CA ARG A 370 -12.09 1.57 2.21
C ARG A 370 -11.72 0.93 3.54
N LEU A 371 -11.62 -0.40 3.57
CA LEU A 371 -11.19 -1.14 4.77
C LEU A 371 -9.73 -0.84 5.09
N GLU A 372 -8.87 -0.77 4.08
CA GLU A 372 -7.46 -0.43 4.21
C GLU A 372 -7.27 1.00 4.74
N ASP A 373 -7.91 2.00 4.09
CA ASP A 373 -7.87 3.41 4.52
C ASP A 373 -8.38 3.62 5.96
N ALA A 374 -9.25 2.71 6.45
CA ALA A 374 -9.75 2.77 7.81
C ALA A 374 -8.91 1.96 8.81
N ALA A 375 -8.12 0.99 8.36
CA ALA A 375 -7.32 0.11 9.20
C ALA A 375 -5.91 0.68 9.46
N ILE A 376 -5.42 1.51 8.54
CA ILE A 376 -4.08 2.11 8.55
C ILE A 376 -4.17 3.58 8.91
#